data_5a3fc44e00f275a05984c3a2e6a975cc
#
_entry.id   5a3fc44e00f275a05984c3a2e6a975cc
#
_cell.length_a   1.000
_cell.length_b   1.000
_cell.length_c   1.000
_cell.angle_alpha   90.00
_cell.angle_beta   90.00
_cell.angle_gamma   90.00
#
_symmetry.space_group_name_H-M   'P 1'
#
loop_
_entity.id
_entity.type
_entity.pdbx_description
1 polymer ?
#
loop_
_entity_poly.entity_id
_entity_poly.type
_entity_poly.pdbx_seq_one_letter_code
_entity_poly.pdbx_strand_id
1 'polypeptide(L)'
;MKKSLRKIIAAICIGTMLLSCTAYGADSSQNLMAYTDNVLSDGSLIYYFEEVAVTLPADWQGKVQIETTDNSATFYHKASHEKWQEKYGQEGGKLFTLSCTVNHDFQELPDFTYIGFSDQSVMNYFMIFPTDFQAYTDD
;
A
#
# COMPACT_ATOMS: atom_id res chain seq x y z
N MET A 1 42.40 3.02 -8.30
CA MET A 1 41.30 2.04 -8.38
C MET A 1 40.20 2.26 -7.32
N LYS A 2 40.53 2.50 -6.07
CA LYS A 2 39.49 2.70 -5.01
C LYS A 2 38.58 3.95 -5.20
N LYS A 3 39.06 5.01 -5.83
CA LYS A 3 38.27 6.25 -6.08
C LYS A 3 37.23 6.10 -7.20
N SER A 4 37.50 5.24 -8.17
CA SER A 4 36.58 4.98 -9.29
C SER A 4 35.39 4.13 -8.84
N LEU A 5 35.61 3.15 -7.97
CA LEU A 5 34.56 2.28 -7.45
C LEU A 5 33.53 3.04 -6.60
N ARG A 6 34.01 4.03 -5.77
CA ARG A 6 33.10 4.88 -4.98
C ARG A 6 32.23 5.79 -5.84
N LYS A 7 32.76 6.26 -6.96
CA LYS A 7 31.97 7.08 -7.92
C LYS A 7 30.92 6.26 -8.65
N ILE A 8 31.22 5.01 -8.98
CA ILE A 8 30.29 4.10 -9.64
C ILE A 8 29.15 3.71 -8.69
N ILE A 9 29.46 3.43 -7.42
CA ILE A 9 28.44 3.11 -6.40
C ILE A 9 27.54 4.31 -6.14
N ALA A 10 28.08 5.53 -6.06
CA ALA A 10 27.28 6.73 -5.89
C ALA A 10 26.37 6.99 -7.10
N ALA A 11 26.84 6.74 -8.32
CA ALA A 11 26.04 6.89 -9.54
C ALA A 11 24.91 5.85 -9.64
N ILE A 12 25.15 4.62 -9.18
CA ILE A 12 24.12 3.57 -9.13
C ILE A 12 23.05 3.90 -8.06
N CYS A 13 23.45 4.39 -6.90
CA CYS A 13 22.49 4.82 -5.85
C CYS A 13 21.63 6.01 -6.31
N ILE A 14 22.21 6.97 -7.03
CA ILE A 14 21.47 8.13 -7.57
C ILE A 14 20.55 7.67 -8.72
N GLY A 15 21.00 6.74 -9.55
CA GLY A 15 20.19 6.15 -10.63
C GLY A 15 18.97 5.38 -10.12
N THR A 16 19.13 4.61 -9.05
CA THR A 16 18.02 3.86 -8.43
C THR A 16 17.06 4.77 -7.67
N MET A 17 17.51 5.85 -7.03
CA MET A 17 16.63 6.85 -6.43
C MET A 17 15.84 7.65 -7.47
N LEU A 18 16.43 7.99 -8.61
CA LEU A 18 15.72 8.68 -9.70
C LEU A 18 14.68 7.79 -10.39
N LEU A 19 14.91 6.48 -10.49
CA LEU A 19 13.93 5.53 -11.00
C LEU A 19 12.77 5.31 -10.03
N SER A 20 12.99 5.38 -8.73
CA SER A 20 11.90 5.31 -7.74
C SER A 20 11.07 6.60 -7.70
N CYS A 21 11.66 7.77 -7.97
CA CYS A 21 10.92 9.03 -8.04
C CYS A 21 10.05 9.17 -9.30
N THR A 22 10.40 8.52 -10.42
CA THR A 22 9.58 8.55 -11.64
C THR A 22 8.37 7.62 -11.59
N ALA A 23 8.33 6.63 -10.70
CA ALA A 23 7.16 5.79 -10.46
C ALA A 23 6.06 6.48 -9.61
N TYR A 24 6.37 7.59 -8.95
CA TYR A 24 5.44 8.38 -8.14
C TYR A 24 4.64 9.43 -8.91
N GLY A 25 4.85 9.57 -10.22
CA GLY A 25 4.16 10.57 -11.03
C GLY A 25 2.96 10.02 -11.77
N ALA A 26 1.77 10.26 -11.30
CA ALA A 26 0.49 10.36 -12.00
C ALA A 26 -0.54 9.22 -11.89
N ASP A 27 -0.25 8.04 -11.34
CA ASP A 27 -1.29 7.04 -11.09
C ASP A 27 -1.33 6.68 -9.60
N SER A 28 -2.38 7.14 -8.92
CA SER A 28 -2.63 6.85 -7.51
C SER A 28 -3.05 5.40 -7.24
N SER A 29 -3.28 4.61 -8.30
CA SER A 29 -3.60 3.18 -8.15
C SER A 29 -2.38 2.33 -8.49
N GLN A 30 -1.86 1.62 -7.50
CA GLN A 30 -0.74 0.70 -7.66
C GLN A 30 -1.24 -0.73 -7.63
N ASN A 31 -0.92 -1.48 -8.69
CA ASN A 31 -1.18 -2.92 -8.70
C ASN A 31 -0.05 -3.63 -7.95
N LEU A 32 -0.38 -4.46 -6.96
CA LEU A 32 0.58 -5.23 -6.18
C LEU A 32 1.54 -6.07 -7.04
N MET A 33 1.14 -6.46 -8.24
CA MET A 33 1.97 -7.17 -9.22
C MET A 33 3.17 -6.36 -9.70
N ALA A 34 3.18 -5.03 -9.54
CA ALA A 34 4.34 -4.20 -9.87
C ALA A 34 5.47 -4.28 -8.84
N TYR A 35 5.23 -4.89 -7.68
CA TYR A 35 6.20 -5.04 -6.59
C TYR A 35 6.76 -6.46 -6.52
N THR A 36 7.40 -6.92 -7.60
CA THR A 36 8.02 -8.25 -7.66
C THR A 36 9.11 -8.48 -6.60
N ASP A 37 9.70 -7.40 -6.09
CA ASP A 37 10.76 -7.47 -5.05
C ASP A 37 10.21 -7.70 -3.64
N ASN A 38 8.89 -7.65 -3.46
CA ASN A 38 8.21 -7.77 -2.17
C ASN A 38 7.52 -9.12 -1.97
N VAL A 39 7.88 -10.13 -2.72
CA VAL A 39 7.39 -11.51 -2.56
C VAL A 39 8.33 -12.28 -1.67
N LEU A 40 7.81 -12.84 -0.58
CA LEU A 40 8.54 -13.70 0.33
C LEU A 40 8.71 -15.11 -0.25
N SER A 41 9.59 -15.90 0.36
CA SER A 41 9.90 -17.27 -0.08
C SER A 41 8.70 -18.24 -0.05
N ASP A 42 7.70 -17.94 0.75
CA ASP A 42 6.43 -18.70 0.85
C ASP A 42 5.35 -18.20 -0.14
N GLY A 43 5.69 -17.18 -0.96
CA GLY A 43 4.79 -16.56 -1.92
C GLY A 43 3.92 -15.44 -1.35
N SER A 44 3.96 -15.18 -0.05
CA SER A 44 3.26 -14.04 0.53
C SER A 44 3.86 -12.71 0.07
N LEU A 45 3.05 -11.65 0.11
CA LEU A 45 3.44 -10.32 -0.33
C LEU A 45 3.66 -9.42 0.88
N ILE A 46 4.71 -8.59 0.84
CA ILE A 46 4.88 -7.50 1.81
C ILE A 46 4.61 -6.18 1.11
N TYR A 47 3.77 -5.36 1.72
CA TYR A 47 3.57 -3.97 1.36
C TYR A 47 4.03 -3.06 2.49
N TYR A 48 4.87 -2.08 2.14
CA TYR A 48 5.37 -1.08 3.09
C TYR A 48 4.59 0.21 2.95
N PHE A 49 4.03 0.66 4.06
CA PHE A 49 3.39 1.96 4.18
C PHE A 49 4.07 2.72 5.31
N GLU A 50 4.87 3.72 4.94
CA GLU A 50 5.71 4.46 5.88
C GLU A 50 6.57 3.50 6.75
N GLU A 51 6.32 3.46 8.03
CA GLU A 51 7.06 2.60 8.99
C GLU A 51 6.33 1.28 9.32
N VAL A 52 5.21 1.00 8.64
CA VAL A 52 4.40 -0.20 8.85
C VAL A 52 4.49 -1.12 7.64
N ALA A 53 4.65 -2.41 7.89
CA ALA A 53 4.60 -3.44 6.88
C ALA A 53 3.34 -4.29 7.03
N VAL A 54 2.66 -4.53 5.90
CA VAL A 54 1.52 -5.45 5.82
C VAL A 54 1.92 -6.67 5.03
N THR A 55 1.75 -7.85 5.62
CA THR A 55 1.94 -9.12 4.92
C THR A 55 0.60 -9.65 4.44
N LEU A 56 0.49 -9.88 3.14
CA LEU A 56 -0.71 -10.41 2.50
C LEU A 56 -0.46 -11.86 2.09
N PRO A 57 -1.48 -12.74 2.20
CA PRO A 57 -1.37 -14.14 1.80
C PRO A 57 -0.96 -14.31 0.34
N ALA A 58 -0.27 -15.41 0.01
CA ALA A 58 0.21 -15.71 -1.34
C ALA A 58 -0.92 -15.78 -2.38
N ASP A 59 -2.09 -16.26 -1.99
CA ASP A 59 -3.27 -16.38 -2.85
C ASP A 59 -3.95 -15.04 -3.18
N TRP A 60 -3.49 -13.95 -2.56
CA TRP A 60 -3.92 -12.58 -2.90
C TRP A 60 -3.12 -11.96 -4.04
N GLN A 61 -2.09 -12.65 -4.53
CA GLN A 61 -1.32 -12.20 -5.68
C GLN A 61 -2.22 -11.93 -6.89
N GLY A 62 -2.09 -10.71 -7.48
CA GLY A 62 -2.88 -10.29 -8.62
C GLY A 62 -4.35 -9.98 -8.34
N LYS A 63 -4.83 -10.21 -7.11
CA LYS A 63 -6.23 -9.97 -6.70
C LYS A 63 -6.44 -8.66 -5.95
N VAL A 64 -5.37 -8.00 -5.55
CA VAL A 64 -5.42 -6.77 -4.75
C VAL A 64 -4.93 -5.57 -5.55
N GLN A 65 -5.67 -4.48 -5.47
CA GLN A 65 -5.28 -3.15 -5.93
C GLN A 65 -5.09 -2.25 -4.71
N ILE A 66 -4.07 -1.38 -4.75
CA ILE A 66 -3.79 -0.42 -3.67
C ILE A 66 -3.87 0.98 -4.23
N GLU A 67 -4.61 1.84 -3.53
CA GLU A 67 -4.66 3.28 -3.80
C GLU A 67 -4.07 4.02 -2.60
N THR A 68 -3.17 4.95 -2.87
CA THR A 68 -2.43 5.67 -1.84
C THR A 68 -2.72 7.16 -1.87
N THR A 69 -2.74 7.75 -0.68
CA THR A 69 -2.69 9.19 -0.45
C THR A 69 -1.45 9.50 0.40
N ASP A 70 -1.25 10.75 0.78
CA ASP A 70 -0.10 11.16 1.62
C ASP A 70 -0.09 10.47 2.99
N ASN A 71 -1.24 10.05 3.50
CA ASN A 71 -1.39 9.51 4.85
C ASN A 71 -2.24 8.24 4.93
N SER A 72 -2.52 7.61 3.79
CA SER A 72 -3.28 6.35 3.76
C SER A 72 -2.95 5.46 2.56
N ALA A 73 -3.15 4.16 2.74
CA ALA A 73 -3.13 3.15 1.69
C ALA A 73 -4.40 2.31 1.80
N THR A 74 -5.25 2.35 0.78
CA THR A 74 -6.51 1.59 0.73
C THR A 74 -6.35 0.37 -0.17
N PHE A 75 -6.69 -0.77 0.37
CA PHE A 75 -6.60 -2.06 -0.29
C PHE A 75 -7.98 -2.48 -0.80
N TYR A 76 -8.06 -2.83 -2.07
CA TYR A 76 -9.28 -3.26 -2.73
C TYR A 76 -9.15 -4.68 -3.28
N HIS A 77 -10.22 -5.45 -3.26
CA HIS A 77 -10.34 -6.62 -4.11
C HIS A 77 -10.50 -6.14 -5.56
N LYS A 78 -9.45 -6.34 -6.37
CA LYS A 78 -9.30 -5.74 -7.69
C LYS A 78 -10.52 -5.97 -8.59
N ALA A 79 -10.95 -7.22 -8.75
CA ALA A 79 -12.06 -7.56 -9.62
C ALA A 79 -13.39 -6.91 -9.19
N SER A 80 -13.67 -6.87 -7.87
CA SER A 80 -14.85 -6.17 -7.34
C SER A 80 -14.76 -4.67 -7.56
N HIS A 81 -13.60 -4.07 -7.33
CA HIS A 81 -13.37 -2.64 -7.51
C HIS A 81 -13.61 -2.22 -8.96
N GLU A 82 -13.00 -2.92 -9.92
CA GLU A 82 -13.18 -2.66 -11.36
C GLU A 82 -14.64 -2.77 -11.78
N LYS A 83 -15.35 -3.80 -11.30
CA LYS A 83 -16.77 -4.01 -11.62
C LYS A 83 -17.70 -2.95 -11.02
N TRP A 84 -17.44 -2.51 -9.80
CA TRP A 84 -18.19 -1.43 -9.17
C TRP A 84 -17.98 -0.11 -9.90
N GLN A 85 -16.72 0.20 -10.29
CA GLN A 85 -16.41 1.38 -11.09
C GLN A 85 -17.13 1.33 -12.46
N GLU A 86 -17.06 0.21 -13.17
CA GLU A 86 -17.70 0.04 -14.47
C GLU A 86 -19.23 0.21 -14.40
N LYS A 87 -19.86 -0.40 -13.39
CA LYS A 87 -21.32 -0.49 -13.31
C LYS A 87 -21.98 0.70 -12.64
N TYR A 88 -21.36 1.24 -11.62
CA TYR A 88 -21.95 2.27 -10.76
C TYR A 88 -21.17 3.59 -10.74
N GLY A 89 -19.96 3.62 -11.29
CA GLY A 89 -19.08 4.79 -11.19
C GLY A 89 -18.67 5.12 -9.74
N GLN A 90 -18.69 4.12 -8.86
CA GLN A 90 -18.40 4.26 -7.43
C GLN A 90 -17.30 3.30 -6.99
N GLU A 91 -16.65 3.64 -5.89
CA GLU A 91 -15.71 2.74 -5.24
C GLU A 91 -16.45 1.55 -4.62
N GLY A 92 -15.92 0.36 -4.81
CA GLY A 92 -16.41 -0.87 -4.20
C GLY A 92 -15.28 -1.87 -4.00
N GLY A 93 -15.54 -2.97 -3.30
CA GLY A 93 -14.55 -4.01 -3.07
C GLY A 93 -13.43 -3.61 -2.09
N LYS A 94 -13.64 -2.60 -1.26
CA LYS A 94 -12.67 -2.17 -0.24
C LYS A 94 -12.49 -3.26 0.81
N LEU A 95 -11.22 -3.66 1.04
CA LEU A 95 -10.84 -4.65 2.04
C LEU A 95 -10.51 -3.98 3.38
N PHE A 96 -9.60 -3.02 3.35
CA PHE A 96 -9.22 -2.20 4.50
C PHE A 96 -8.43 -0.98 4.04
N THR A 97 -8.29 -0.01 4.92
CA THR A 97 -7.42 1.15 4.74
C THR A 97 -6.41 1.21 5.88
N LEU A 98 -5.14 1.26 5.55
CA LEU A 98 -4.06 1.55 6.47
C LEU A 98 -3.82 3.05 6.47
N SER A 99 -3.81 3.68 7.64
CA SER A 99 -3.71 5.13 7.78
C SER A 99 -2.74 5.54 8.88
N CYS A 100 -2.23 6.75 8.78
CA CYS A 100 -1.45 7.38 9.83
C CYS A 100 -1.94 8.81 10.12
N THR A 101 -1.81 9.24 11.36
CA THR A 101 -2.19 10.58 11.81
C THR A 101 -1.41 11.00 13.05
N VAL A 102 -1.20 12.30 13.21
CA VAL A 102 -0.63 12.88 14.46
C VAL A 102 -1.67 12.97 15.58
N ASN A 103 -2.96 12.95 15.25
CA ASN A 103 -4.08 13.10 16.16
C ASN A 103 -4.58 11.74 16.69
N HIS A 104 -5.56 11.78 17.58
CA HIS A 104 -6.25 10.61 18.11
C HIS A 104 -7.71 10.50 17.66
N ASP A 105 -8.12 11.28 16.67
CA ASP A 105 -9.49 11.35 16.14
C ASP A 105 -9.96 10.01 15.51
N PHE A 106 -9.00 9.14 15.14
CA PHE A 106 -9.31 7.79 14.66
C PHE A 106 -10.05 6.91 15.67
N GLN A 107 -9.98 7.23 16.96
CA GLN A 107 -10.70 6.51 18.01
C GLN A 107 -12.22 6.67 17.92
N GLU A 108 -12.70 7.66 17.16
CA GLU A 108 -14.13 7.88 16.89
C GLU A 108 -14.65 7.08 15.70
N LEU A 109 -13.75 6.40 14.95
CA LEU A 109 -14.13 5.58 13.80
C LEU A 109 -14.83 4.29 14.25
N PRO A 110 -15.87 3.83 13.52
CA PRO A 110 -16.67 2.70 13.96
C PRO A 110 -15.91 1.37 13.97
N ASP A 111 -15.05 1.12 12.99
CA ASP A 111 -14.32 -0.14 12.83
C ASP A 111 -12.84 0.13 12.55
N PHE A 112 -12.05 0.24 13.61
CA PHE A 112 -10.62 0.41 13.48
C PHE A 112 -9.83 -0.57 14.35
N THR A 113 -8.60 -0.83 13.96
CA THR A 113 -7.60 -1.52 14.78
C THR A 113 -6.37 -0.63 14.91
N TYR A 114 -6.02 -0.28 16.14
CA TYR A 114 -4.80 0.47 16.42
C TYR A 114 -3.57 -0.43 16.25
N ILE A 115 -2.59 0.03 15.49
CA ILE A 115 -1.35 -0.71 15.21
C ILE A 115 -0.25 -0.27 16.16
N GLY A 116 -0.04 1.04 16.29
CA GLY A 116 1.00 1.57 17.17
C GLY A 116 1.33 3.03 16.89
N PHE A 117 2.27 3.54 17.68
CA PHE A 117 2.82 4.88 17.55
C PHE A 117 4.29 4.81 17.16
N SER A 118 4.72 5.66 16.24
CA SER A 118 6.12 5.83 15.88
C SER A 118 6.68 7.09 16.52
N ASP A 119 7.76 6.94 17.28
CA ASP A 119 8.51 8.06 17.84
C ASP A 119 9.31 8.84 16.77
N GLN A 120 9.63 8.21 15.63
CA GLN A 120 10.41 8.85 14.57
C GLN A 120 9.55 9.83 13.76
N SER A 121 8.37 9.39 13.31
CA SER A 121 7.46 10.21 12.53
C SER A 121 6.46 10.97 13.40
N VAL A 122 6.35 10.66 14.69
CA VAL A 122 5.33 11.18 15.62
C VAL A 122 3.92 10.89 15.10
N MET A 123 3.71 9.69 14.54
CA MET A 123 2.47 9.26 13.92
C MET A 123 1.85 8.09 14.64
N ASN A 124 0.52 8.10 14.72
CA ASN A 124 -0.28 6.94 15.08
C ASN A 124 -0.66 6.19 13.80
N TYR A 125 -0.48 4.87 13.82
CA TYR A 125 -0.85 3.97 12.72
C TYR A 125 -2.05 3.13 13.13
N PHE A 126 -3.02 3.03 12.24
CA PHE A 126 -4.25 2.28 12.46
C PHE A 126 -4.81 1.73 11.15
N MET A 127 -5.63 0.71 11.26
CA MET A 127 -6.30 0.08 10.14
C MET A 127 -7.81 0.30 10.29
N ILE A 128 -8.47 0.67 9.21
CA ILE A 128 -9.92 0.87 9.14
C ILE A 128 -10.50 -0.23 8.26
N PHE A 129 -11.56 -0.88 8.75
CA PHE A 129 -12.32 -1.86 7.97
C PHE A 129 -13.61 -1.24 7.45
N PRO A 130 -14.07 -1.64 6.24
CA PRO A 130 -15.37 -1.22 5.76
C PRO A 130 -16.47 -1.86 6.61
N THR A 131 -17.54 -1.12 6.87
CA THR A 131 -18.73 -1.65 7.54
C THR A 131 -19.56 -2.56 6.64
N ASP A 132 -19.33 -2.49 5.32
CA ASP A 132 -20.01 -3.28 4.30
C ASP A 132 -19.01 -3.66 3.20
N PHE A 133 -18.81 -4.97 2.98
CA PHE A 133 -17.96 -5.45 1.90
C PHE A 133 -18.76 -5.59 0.60
N GLN A 134 -18.50 -4.68 -0.31
CA GLN A 134 -19.15 -4.62 -1.61
C GLN A 134 -18.47 -5.58 -2.61
N ALA A 135 -18.62 -6.87 -2.39
CA ALA A 135 -18.18 -7.89 -3.34
C ALA A 135 -19.02 -7.85 -4.62
N TYR A 136 -18.37 -8.06 -5.74
CA TYR A 136 -19.04 -8.25 -7.03
C TYR A 136 -18.79 -9.63 -7.63
N THR A 137 -17.80 -10.35 -7.12
CA THR A 137 -17.42 -11.69 -7.55
C THR A 137 -17.45 -12.65 -6.36
N ASP A 138 -17.65 -13.93 -6.62
CA ASP A 138 -17.66 -15.00 -5.60
C ASP A 138 -16.24 -15.49 -5.24
N ASP A 139 -15.20 -14.75 -5.62
CA ASP A 139 -13.79 -15.08 -5.34
C ASP A 139 -13.36 -14.75 -3.91
#